data_720289d4d7e8afe74a3cfaf2ac80737b
#
_entry.id   720289d4d7e8afe74a3cfaf2ac80737b
#
_cell.length_a   1.000
_cell.length_b   1.000
_cell.length_c   1.000
_cell.angle_alpha   90.00
_cell.angle_beta   90.00
_cell.angle_gamma   90.00
#
_symmetry.space_group_name_H-M   'P 1'
#
loop_
_entity.id
_entity.type
_entity.pdbx_description
1 polymer ?
#
loop_
_entity_poly.entity_id
_entity_poly.type
_entity_poly.pdbx_seq_one_letter_code
_entity_poly.pdbx_strand_id
1 'polypeptide(L)'
;MRGSLQAYKKVSVDSQLSAASPHKVIQMLMAGAIERLIQAKAAMQQGNIPVKGERIGKALDIIISLRSCLSLDDGGEIASNLDQLYEFMITQISEANHENNPQPIDDVIEIIREIKSAWDQIPAEYHNLTATEVGI
;
A
#
# COMPACT_ATOMS: atom_id res chain seq x y z
N MET A 1 16.56 30.41 5.46
CA MET A 1 17.01 29.66 4.29
C MET A 1 16.62 28.18 4.37
N ARG A 2 16.91 27.48 5.47
CA ARG A 2 16.46 26.09 5.63
C ARG A 2 14.95 25.94 5.60
N GLY A 3 14.19 26.86 6.19
CA GLY A 3 12.74 26.81 6.19
C GLY A 3 12.12 26.97 4.82
N SER A 4 12.72 27.81 3.98
CA SER A 4 12.27 28.02 2.59
C SER A 4 12.48 26.77 1.74
N LEU A 5 13.61 26.09 1.91
CA LEU A 5 13.93 24.88 1.17
C LEU A 5 13.02 23.72 1.57
N GLN A 6 12.73 23.58 2.86
CA GLN A 6 11.81 22.56 3.36
C GLN A 6 10.38 22.81 2.89
N ALA A 7 9.94 24.08 2.90
CA ALA A 7 8.63 24.46 2.40
C ALA A 7 8.51 24.19 0.89
N TYR A 8 9.55 24.48 0.12
CA TYR A 8 9.60 24.18 -1.30
C TYR A 8 9.54 22.69 -1.58
N LYS A 9 10.32 21.88 -0.85
CA LYS A 9 10.30 20.43 -0.98
C LYS A 9 8.93 19.84 -0.65
N LYS A 10 8.28 20.33 0.39
CA LYS A 10 6.94 19.90 0.77
C LYS A 10 5.91 20.23 -0.30
N VAL A 11 5.94 21.44 -0.82
CA VAL A 11 5.05 21.87 -1.91
C VAL A 11 5.29 21.01 -3.16
N SER A 12 6.55 20.72 -3.48
CA SER A 12 6.90 19.87 -4.62
C SER A 12 6.36 18.44 -4.48
N VAL A 13 6.47 17.84 -3.29
CA VAL A 13 5.92 16.50 -3.01
C VAL A 13 4.40 16.51 -3.08
N ASP A 14 3.75 17.49 -2.44
CA ASP A 14 2.30 17.65 -2.48
C ASP A 14 1.81 17.86 -3.92
N SER A 15 2.56 18.64 -4.71
CA SER A 15 2.28 18.89 -6.12
C SER A 15 2.40 17.61 -6.95
N GLN A 16 3.42 16.76 -6.68
CA GLN A 16 3.56 15.46 -7.34
C GLN A 16 2.40 14.53 -7.04
N LEU A 17 1.96 14.46 -5.79
CA LEU A 17 0.82 13.65 -5.38
C LEU A 17 -0.48 14.15 -6.03
N SER A 18 -0.68 15.48 -6.07
CA SER A 18 -1.87 16.08 -6.68
C SER A 18 -1.91 15.87 -8.19
N ALA A 19 -0.75 15.85 -8.84
CA ALA A 19 -0.63 15.65 -10.29
C ALA A 19 -0.54 14.18 -10.68
N ALA A 20 -0.40 13.26 -9.71
CA ALA A 20 -0.29 11.83 -9.99
C ALA A 20 -1.58 11.28 -10.58
N SER A 21 -1.44 10.44 -11.60
CA SER A 21 -2.56 9.69 -12.15
C SER A 21 -3.13 8.72 -11.10
N PRO A 22 -4.38 8.27 -11.24
CA PRO A 22 -4.92 7.22 -10.37
C PRO A 22 -4.02 5.98 -10.32
N HIS A 23 -3.47 5.58 -11.46
CA HIS A 23 -2.53 4.46 -11.55
C HIS A 23 -1.29 4.71 -10.69
N LYS A 24 -0.72 5.90 -10.77
CA LYS A 24 0.49 6.26 -10.00
C LYS A 24 0.21 6.27 -8.50
N VAL A 25 -0.94 6.76 -8.09
CA VAL A 25 -1.34 6.77 -6.67
C VAL A 25 -1.37 5.34 -6.12
N ILE A 26 -1.97 4.42 -6.85
CA ILE A 26 -2.03 3.00 -6.45
C ILE A 26 -0.62 2.39 -6.39
N GLN A 27 0.23 2.68 -7.38
CA GLN A 27 1.63 2.22 -7.36
C GLN A 27 2.36 2.71 -6.10
N MET A 28 2.20 3.98 -5.77
CA MET A 28 2.84 4.59 -4.60
C MET A 28 2.33 3.99 -3.31
N LEU A 29 1.02 3.70 -3.21
CA LEU A 29 0.44 3.04 -2.04
C LEU A 29 1.00 1.63 -1.88
N MET A 30 1.07 0.85 -2.95
CA MET A 30 1.63 -0.50 -2.91
C MET A 30 3.10 -0.50 -2.50
N ALA A 31 3.90 0.39 -3.09
CA ALA A 31 5.31 0.54 -2.74
C ALA A 31 5.48 0.95 -1.27
N GLY A 32 4.64 1.87 -0.80
CA GLY A 32 4.66 2.33 0.59
C GLY A 32 4.30 1.21 1.58
N ALA A 33 3.31 0.39 1.24
CA ALA A 33 2.93 -0.76 2.06
C ALA A 33 4.09 -1.76 2.19
N ILE A 34 4.74 -2.09 1.07
CA ILE A 34 5.90 -2.99 1.07
C ILE A 34 7.01 -2.42 1.95
N GLU A 35 7.34 -1.14 1.80
CA GLU A 35 8.39 -0.49 2.58
C GLU A 35 8.08 -0.52 4.09
N ARG A 36 6.85 -0.19 4.48
CA ARG A 36 6.45 -0.22 5.89
C ARG A 36 6.50 -1.62 6.48
N LEU A 37 6.11 -2.63 5.70
CA LEU A 37 6.16 -4.02 6.15
C LEU A 37 7.61 -4.50 6.32
N ILE A 38 8.51 -4.14 5.41
CA ILE A 38 9.93 -4.45 5.53
C ILE A 38 10.50 -3.83 6.81
N GLN A 39 10.17 -2.57 7.08
CA GLN A 39 10.60 -1.87 8.29
C GLN A 39 10.01 -2.49 9.56
N ALA A 40 8.75 -2.91 9.52
CA ALA A 40 8.09 -3.58 10.63
C ALA A 40 8.76 -4.91 10.96
N LYS A 41 9.09 -5.69 9.93
CA LYS A 41 9.82 -6.96 10.10
C LYS A 41 11.18 -6.73 10.75
N ALA A 42 11.93 -5.74 10.27
CA ALA A 42 13.24 -5.41 10.85
C ALA A 42 13.12 -5.01 12.31
N ALA A 43 12.14 -4.17 12.66
CA ALA A 43 11.88 -3.75 14.04
C ALA A 43 11.49 -4.94 14.92
N MET A 44 10.68 -5.85 14.39
CA MET A 44 10.29 -7.08 15.07
C MET A 44 11.50 -7.94 15.42
N GLN A 45 12.40 -8.12 14.47
CA GLN A 45 13.62 -8.92 14.65
C GLN A 45 14.62 -8.26 15.62
N GLN A 46 14.60 -6.93 15.71
CA GLN A 46 15.45 -6.17 16.62
C GLN A 46 14.83 -5.98 18.02
N GLY A 47 13.60 -6.43 18.20
CA GLY A 47 12.88 -6.24 19.47
C GLY A 47 12.44 -4.81 19.71
N ASN A 48 12.39 -3.98 18.67
CA ASN A 48 11.96 -2.58 18.77
C ASN A 48 10.44 -2.49 18.66
N ILE A 49 9.75 -2.69 19.79
CA ILE A 49 8.29 -2.75 19.85
C ILE A 49 7.60 -1.45 19.40
N PRO A 50 8.05 -0.25 19.85
CA PRO A 50 7.41 0.99 19.39
C PRO A 50 7.46 1.19 17.89
N VAL A 51 8.60 0.93 17.25
CA VAL A 51 8.76 1.06 15.79
C VAL A 51 7.95 -0.02 15.07
N LYS A 52 7.97 -1.26 15.56
CA LYS A 52 7.16 -2.33 15.02
C LYS A 52 5.69 -1.94 14.94
N GLY A 53 5.13 -1.46 16.04
CA GLY A 53 3.73 -1.06 16.11
C GLY A 53 3.39 0.10 15.18
N GLU A 54 4.26 1.10 15.10
CA GLU A 54 4.08 2.25 14.22
C GLU A 54 4.09 1.84 12.74
N ARG A 55 5.07 1.04 12.34
CA ARG A 55 5.19 0.61 10.94
C ARG A 55 4.05 -0.32 10.52
N ILE A 56 3.63 -1.20 11.39
CA ILE A 56 2.46 -2.06 11.14
C ILE A 56 1.20 -1.21 10.99
N GLY A 57 0.99 -0.25 11.88
CA GLY A 57 -0.16 0.66 11.78
C GLY A 57 -0.20 1.40 10.45
N LYS A 58 0.94 1.90 10.00
CA LYS A 58 1.05 2.58 8.71
C LYS A 58 0.79 1.64 7.53
N ALA A 59 1.31 0.43 7.57
CA ALA A 59 1.05 -0.57 6.54
C ALA A 59 -0.44 -0.91 6.46
N LEU A 60 -1.09 -1.12 7.60
CA LEU A 60 -2.53 -1.39 7.65
C LEU A 60 -3.34 -0.23 7.08
N ASP A 61 -3.00 1.01 7.42
CA ASP A 61 -3.68 2.19 6.89
C ASP A 61 -3.60 2.23 5.36
N ILE A 62 -2.43 1.92 4.80
CA ILE A 62 -2.22 1.90 3.35
C ILE A 62 -3.07 0.80 2.70
N ILE A 63 -3.09 -0.41 3.27
CA ILE A 63 -3.86 -1.53 2.73
C ILE A 63 -5.37 -1.24 2.80
N ILE A 64 -5.83 -0.62 3.88
CA ILE A 64 -7.21 -0.18 4.02
C ILE A 64 -7.54 0.86 2.95
N SER A 65 -6.63 1.79 2.67
CA SER A 65 -6.78 2.77 1.60
C SER A 65 -6.87 2.11 0.22
N LEU A 66 -6.03 1.12 -0.06
CA LEU A 66 -6.09 0.34 -1.29
C LEU A 66 -7.44 -0.37 -1.44
N ARG A 67 -7.92 -0.98 -0.35
CA ARG A 67 -9.22 -1.64 -0.32
C ARG A 67 -10.37 -0.65 -0.63
N SER A 68 -10.29 0.56 -0.08
CA SER A 68 -11.30 1.58 -0.30
C SER A 68 -11.34 2.13 -1.74
N CYS A 69 -10.25 1.93 -2.49
CA CYS A 69 -10.19 2.33 -3.91
C CYS A 69 -10.92 1.36 -4.84
N LEU A 70 -11.31 0.17 -4.35
CA LEU A 70 -12.01 -0.81 -5.17
C LEU A 70 -13.45 -0.36 -5.44
N SER A 71 -13.92 -0.63 -6.67
CA SER A 71 -15.33 -0.43 -7.05
C SER A 71 -16.04 -1.78 -7.01
N LEU A 72 -16.61 -2.15 -5.86
CA LEU A 72 -17.24 -3.45 -5.66
C LEU A 72 -18.50 -3.64 -6.51
N ASP A 73 -19.20 -2.54 -6.83
CA ASP A 73 -20.41 -2.58 -7.64
C ASP A 73 -20.12 -2.81 -9.12
N ASP A 74 -19.03 -2.22 -9.64
CA ASP A 74 -18.68 -2.23 -11.06
C ASP A 74 -17.55 -3.21 -11.40
N GLY A 75 -16.72 -3.55 -10.41
CA GLY A 75 -15.52 -4.34 -10.59
C GLY A 75 -15.74 -5.86 -10.67
N GLY A 76 -16.94 -6.31 -10.35
CA GLY A 76 -17.31 -7.72 -10.45
C GLY A 76 -16.39 -8.64 -9.64
N GLU A 77 -16.02 -9.76 -10.25
CA GLU A 77 -15.23 -10.80 -9.63
C GLU A 77 -13.81 -10.34 -9.27
N ILE A 78 -13.20 -9.51 -10.12
CA ILE A 78 -11.82 -9.01 -9.87
C ILE A 78 -11.79 -8.16 -8.61
N ALA A 79 -12.70 -7.20 -8.49
CA ALA A 79 -12.76 -6.34 -7.30
C ALA A 79 -13.09 -7.14 -6.04
N SER A 80 -14.01 -8.09 -6.14
CA SER A 80 -14.38 -8.96 -5.02
C SER A 80 -13.20 -9.80 -4.57
N ASN A 81 -12.44 -10.37 -5.49
CA ASN A 81 -11.26 -11.17 -5.16
C ASN A 81 -10.16 -10.32 -4.52
N LEU A 82 -9.92 -9.11 -5.02
CA LEU A 82 -8.97 -8.18 -4.42
C LEU A 82 -9.40 -7.75 -3.02
N ASP A 83 -10.69 -7.49 -2.82
CA ASP A 83 -11.23 -7.13 -1.52
C ASP A 83 -10.96 -8.23 -0.48
N GLN A 84 -11.22 -9.49 -0.84
CA GLN A 84 -10.95 -10.63 0.01
C GLN A 84 -9.46 -10.78 0.30
N LEU A 85 -8.62 -10.52 -0.69
CA LEU A 85 -7.17 -10.62 -0.56
C LEU A 85 -6.62 -9.54 0.38
N TYR A 86 -7.12 -8.30 0.28
CA TYR A 86 -6.75 -7.25 1.21
C TYR A 86 -7.22 -7.55 2.64
N GLU A 87 -8.40 -8.11 2.80
CA GLU A 87 -8.88 -8.56 4.11
C GLU A 87 -7.98 -9.62 4.71
N PHE A 88 -7.58 -10.60 3.90
CA PHE A 88 -6.62 -11.63 4.31
C PHE A 88 -5.29 -11.02 4.75
N MET A 89 -4.76 -10.05 3.99
CA MET A 89 -3.52 -9.35 4.35
C MET A 89 -3.62 -8.64 5.70
N ILE A 90 -4.73 -7.94 5.94
CA ILE A 90 -4.99 -7.25 7.20
C ILE A 90 -4.96 -8.23 8.37
N THR A 91 -5.63 -9.37 8.20
CA THR A 91 -5.65 -10.44 9.21
C THR A 91 -4.25 -11.00 9.48
N GLN A 92 -3.49 -11.28 8.43
CA GLN A 92 -2.13 -11.84 8.54
C GLN A 92 -1.17 -10.87 9.23
N ILE A 93 -1.24 -9.60 8.89
CA ILE A 93 -0.39 -8.57 9.51
C ILE A 93 -0.73 -8.41 10.99
N SER A 94 -2.02 -8.43 11.32
CA SER A 94 -2.49 -8.32 12.70
C SER A 94 -2.03 -9.51 13.54
N GLU A 95 -2.10 -10.72 12.99
CA GLU A 95 -1.60 -11.93 13.66
C GLU A 95 -0.08 -11.87 13.86
N ALA A 96 0.65 -11.44 12.83
CA ALA A 96 2.10 -11.28 12.92
C ALA A 96 2.49 -10.33 14.05
N ASN A 97 1.77 -9.23 14.19
CA ASN A 97 2.00 -8.27 15.26
C ASN A 97 1.72 -8.87 16.63
N HIS A 98 0.60 -9.56 16.77
CA HIS A 98 0.19 -10.17 18.04
C HIS A 98 1.16 -11.27 18.49
N GLU A 99 1.58 -12.13 17.57
CA GLU A 99 2.44 -13.27 17.85
C GLU A 99 3.94 -12.95 17.75
N ASN A 100 4.28 -11.75 17.32
CA ASN A 100 5.66 -11.33 17.04
C ASN A 100 6.36 -12.30 16.07
N ASN A 101 5.63 -12.70 15.03
CA ASN A 101 6.10 -13.65 14.00
C ASN A 101 6.28 -12.92 12.67
N PRO A 102 7.49 -12.89 12.10
CA PRO A 102 7.73 -12.18 10.83
C PRO A 102 7.21 -12.92 9.60
N GLN A 103 6.92 -14.21 9.69
CA GLN A 103 6.53 -14.99 8.50
C GLN A 103 5.28 -14.47 7.80
N PRO A 104 4.17 -14.16 8.51
CA PRO A 104 3.00 -13.61 7.82
C PRO A 104 3.28 -12.27 7.14
N ILE A 105 4.22 -11.47 7.68
CA ILE A 105 4.63 -10.22 7.03
C ILE A 105 5.32 -10.50 5.71
N ASP A 106 6.23 -11.47 5.66
CA ASP A 106 6.90 -11.88 4.42
C ASP A 106 5.90 -12.37 3.38
N ASP A 107 4.91 -13.15 3.80
CA ASP A 107 3.87 -13.66 2.91
C ASP A 107 3.07 -12.52 2.29
N VAL A 108 2.70 -11.51 3.08
CA VAL A 108 1.95 -10.35 2.60
C VAL A 108 2.80 -9.50 1.65
N ILE A 109 4.08 -9.30 1.97
CA ILE A 109 5.00 -8.57 1.08
C ILE A 109 5.02 -9.21 -0.30
N GLU A 110 5.13 -10.53 -0.36
CA GLU A 110 5.19 -11.26 -1.60
C GLU A 110 3.89 -11.12 -2.41
N ILE A 111 2.74 -11.21 -1.73
CA ILE A 111 1.43 -11.00 -2.37
C ILE A 111 1.34 -9.59 -2.97
N ILE A 112 1.72 -8.56 -2.21
CA ILE A 112 1.67 -7.17 -2.71
C ILE A 112 2.61 -6.99 -3.88
N ARG A 113 3.80 -7.58 -3.84
CA ARG A 113 4.75 -7.52 -4.97
C ARG A 113 4.17 -8.11 -6.24
N GLU A 114 3.47 -9.22 -6.14
CA GLU A 114 2.82 -9.85 -7.30
C GLU A 114 1.72 -8.96 -7.87
N ILE A 115 0.87 -8.41 -7.01
CA ILE A 115 -0.19 -7.49 -7.43
C ILE A 115 0.42 -6.24 -8.09
N LYS A 116 1.46 -5.68 -7.47
CA LYS A 116 2.13 -4.49 -7.99
C LYS A 116 2.79 -4.77 -9.33
N SER A 117 3.40 -5.93 -9.50
CA SER A 117 4.02 -6.33 -10.77
C SER A 117 2.99 -6.31 -11.90
N ALA A 118 1.81 -6.85 -11.67
CA ALA A 118 0.72 -6.82 -12.64
C ALA A 118 0.23 -5.39 -12.89
N TRP A 119 0.08 -4.60 -11.83
CA TRP A 119 -0.35 -3.20 -11.93
C TRP A 119 0.64 -2.35 -12.72
N ASP A 120 1.94 -2.55 -12.49
CA ASP A 120 3.02 -1.82 -13.18
C ASP A 120 3.03 -2.08 -14.69
N GLN A 121 2.47 -3.18 -15.14
CA GLN A 121 2.41 -3.55 -16.57
C GLN A 121 1.23 -2.95 -17.32
N ILE A 122 0.31 -2.27 -16.63
CA ILE A 122 -0.83 -1.63 -17.28
C ILE A 122 -0.32 -0.51 -18.20
N PRO A 123 -0.74 -0.49 -19.48
CA PRO A 123 -0.27 0.53 -20.43
C PRO A 123 -0.60 1.96 -20.00
N ALA A 124 0.28 2.90 -20.36
CA ALA A 124 0.15 4.30 -19.97
C ALA A 124 -1.17 4.94 -20.39
N GLU A 125 -1.77 4.46 -21.47
CA GLU A 125 -3.06 4.96 -21.98
C GLU A 125 -4.21 4.77 -20.98
N TYR A 126 -4.07 3.83 -20.03
CA TYR A 126 -5.09 3.55 -19.02
C TYR A 126 -4.76 4.16 -17.64
N HIS A 127 -3.63 4.84 -17.49
CA HIS A 127 -3.16 5.33 -16.17
C HIS A 127 -4.04 6.43 -15.57
N ASN A 128 -4.78 7.16 -16.39
CA ASN A 128 -5.66 8.24 -15.92
C ASN A 128 -7.09 7.77 -15.63
N LEU A 129 -7.38 6.49 -15.84
CA LEU A 129 -8.68 5.92 -15.54
C LEU A 129 -8.82 5.60 -14.07
N THR A 130 -10.01 5.84 -13.52
CA THR A 130 -10.33 5.46 -12.13
C THR A 130 -10.58 3.95 -12.04
N ALA A 131 -10.65 3.42 -10.82
CA ALA A 131 -10.99 2.02 -10.60
C ALA A 131 -12.33 1.65 -11.25
N THR A 132 -13.33 2.52 -11.14
CA THR A 132 -14.65 2.32 -11.78
C THR A 132 -14.53 2.23 -13.30
N GLU A 133 -13.72 3.11 -13.91
CA GLU A 133 -13.57 3.14 -15.38
C GLU A 133 -12.84 1.92 -15.93
N VAL A 134 -11.91 1.35 -15.17
CA VAL A 134 -11.22 0.11 -15.57
C VAL A 134 -11.95 -1.15 -15.11
N GLY A 135 -13.01 -1.01 -14.33
CA GLY A 135 -13.83 -2.14 -13.91
C GLY A 135 -13.27 -2.96 -12.74
N ILE A 136 -12.58 -2.31 -11.80
CA ILE A 136 -12.10 -3.00 -10.59
C ILE A 136 -12.46 -2.29 -9.29
#